data_4d6c031c439786252007040e0f52af66
#
_entry.id   4d6c031c439786252007040e0f52af66
#
_cell.length_a   1.000
_cell.length_b   1.000
_cell.length_c   1.000
_cell.angle_alpha   90.00
_cell.angle_beta   90.00
_cell.angle_gamma   90.00
#
_symmetry.space_group_name_H-M   'P 1'
#
loop_
_entity.id
_entity.type
_entity.pdbx_description
1 polymer ?
#
loop_
_entity_poly.entity_id
_entity_poly.type
_entity_poly.pdbx_seq_one_letter_code
_entity_poly.pdbx_strand_id
1 'polypeptide(L)'
;MKRLLHTPTALLLRRIALLYAVLMLCRVIFYLYNAQLLGPLSWGELGQLLAGSLKFDTASVIYADGVFVLLSLLPLHARERKWYRRLLFWYYAVVNAVLVVAVNMADCVYFRYTQKRFTADEIFFADNGNSLQLVGKFMAENWYLVIAAAALTALLVWGYGRKIREESLLSRGWGYYAGGTAIFVVAAGLCIAGMRGGMTRMTRPITLSNATLYTADSGKANLILSNPFCILRTIGSAGSVSYRKFFPPEELPRRFTPVHRPADSTA
;
A
#
# COMPACT_ATOMS: atom_id res chain seq x y z
N MET A 1 3.94 29.49 -18.10
CA MET A 1 4.36 28.30 -17.37
C MET A 1 3.92 28.27 -15.90
N LYS A 2 4.13 29.32 -15.08
CA LYS A 2 3.68 29.34 -13.66
C LYS A 2 2.16 29.18 -13.43
N ARG A 3 1.29 29.58 -14.37
CA ARG A 3 -0.18 29.43 -14.25
C ARG A 3 -0.68 27.98 -14.41
N LEU A 4 0.01 27.16 -15.21
CA LEU A 4 -0.37 25.76 -15.45
C LEU A 4 -0.08 24.86 -14.25
N LEU A 5 0.97 25.16 -13.46
CA LEU A 5 1.38 24.38 -12.29
C LEU A 5 0.41 24.48 -11.08
N HIS A 6 -0.54 25.41 -11.12
CA HIS A 6 -1.53 25.61 -10.05
C HIS A 6 -2.94 25.16 -10.44
N THR A 7 -3.08 24.46 -11.57
CA THR A 7 -4.37 23.82 -11.90
C THR A 7 -4.63 22.64 -10.97
N PRO A 8 -5.90 22.31 -10.72
CA PRO A 8 -6.27 21.17 -9.86
C PRO A 8 -5.64 19.86 -10.31
N THR A 9 -5.59 19.64 -11.62
CA THR A 9 -4.97 18.46 -12.24
C THR A 9 -3.46 18.40 -12.01
N ALA A 10 -2.76 19.52 -12.18
CA ALA A 10 -1.30 19.58 -11.96
C ALA A 10 -0.95 19.36 -10.49
N LEU A 11 -1.75 19.89 -9.57
CA LEU A 11 -1.58 19.65 -8.12
C LEU A 11 -1.85 18.18 -7.76
N LEU A 12 -2.87 17.56 -8.36
CA LEU A 12 -3.15 16.15 -8.17
C LEU A 12 -1.98 15.30 -8.68
N LEU A 13 -1.49 15.55 -9.90
CA LEU A 13 -0.34 14.82 -10.46
C LEU A 13 0.91 14.98 -9.59
N ARG A 14 1.18 16.18 -9.06
CA ARG A 14 2.27 16.39 -8.12
C ARG A 14 2.12 15.58 -6.85
N ARG A 15 0.91 15.48 -6.28
CA ARG A 15 0.62 14.68 -5.08
C ARG A 15 0.80 13.19 -5.35
N ILE A 16 0.34 12.71 -6.50
CA ILE A 16 0.55 11.33 -6.93
C ILE A 16 2.04 11.04 -7.13
N ALA A 17 2.77 11.93 -7.82
CA ALA A 17 4.22 11.77 -8.00
C ALA A 17 4.97 11.72 -6.65
N LEU A 18 4.53 12.52 -5.68
CA LEU A 18 5.09 12.49 -4.33
C LEU A 18 4.83 11.15 -3.62
N LEU A 19 3.64 10.55 -3.81
CA LEU A 19 3.34 9.21 -3.27
C LEU A 19 4.26 8.14 -3.88
N TYR A 20 4.49 8.16 -5.18
CA TYR A 20 5.45 7.24 -5.80
C TYR A 20 6.86 7.44 -5.26
N ALA A 21 7.29 8.70 -5.08
CA ALA A 21 8.60 8.98 -4.50
C ALA A 21 8.72 8.45 -3.07
N VAL A 22 7.68 8.62 -2.25
CA VAL A 22 7.66 8.09 -0.87
C VAL A 22 7.61 6.56 -0.85
N LEU A 23 6.82 5.91 -1.71
CA LEU A 23 6.82 4.44 -1.83
C LEU A 23 8.22 3.92 -2.23
N MET A 24 8.90 4.62 -3.14
CA MET A 24 10.27 4.28 -3.53
C MET A 24 11.25 4.44 -2.36
N LEU A 25 11.14 5.53 -1.58
CA LEU A 25 11.96 5.73 -0.38
C LEU A 25 11.69 4.64 0.67
N CYS A 26 10.42 4.28 0.90
CA CYS A 26 10.07 3.16 1.78
C CYS A 26 10.73 1.84 1.32
N ARG A 27 10.76 1.60 0.00
CA ARG A 27 11.39 0.41 -0.60
C ARG A 27 12.91 0.42 -0.41
N VAL A 28 13.55 1.57 -0.57
CA VAL A 28 14.99 1.71 -0.30
C VAL A 28 15.29 1.45 1.16
N ILE A 29 14.52 2.01 2.09
CA ILE A 29 14.67 1.77 3.53
C ILE A 29 14.46 0.28 3.83
N PHE A 30 13.43 -0.34 3.27
CA PHE A 30 13.15 -1.77 3.43
C PHE A 30 14.33 -2.63 2.95
N TYR A 31 14.89 -2.32 1.78
CA TYR A 31 16.06 -3.03 1.25
C TYR A 31 17.27 -2.87 2.17
N LEU A 32 17.61 -1.64 2.54
CA LEU A 32 18.76 -1.37 3.40
C LEU A 32 18.65 -2.05 4.77
N TYR A 33 17.45 -2.06 5.34
CA TYR A 33 17.20 -2.72 6.62
C TYR A 33 17.33 -4.24 6.54
N ASN A 34 16.90 -4.84 5.44
CA ASN A 34 16.89 -6.28 5.22
C ASN A 34 17.98 -6.77 4.24
N ALA A 35 19.01 -5.97 3.97
CA ALA A 35 20.03 -6.26 2.97
C ALA A 35 20.76 -7.61 3.19
N GLN A 36 20.94 -8.00 4.45
CA GLN A 36 21.56 -9.30 4.80
C GLN A 36 20.70 -10.49 4.36
N LEU A 37 19.39 -10.36 4.36
CA LEU A 37 18.45 -11.42 3.95
C LEU A 37 18.22 -11.44 2.44
N LEU A 38 18.23 -10.27 1.81
CA LEU A 38 17.90 -10.08 0.40
C LEU A 38 19.12 -10.21 -0.52
N GLY A 39 20.32 -10.09 0.03
CA GLY A 39 21.57 -10.13 -0.72
C GLY A 39 21.79 -8.91 -1.63
N PRO A 40 22.91 -8.90 -2.36
CA PRO A 40 23.24 -7.81 -3.26
C PRO A 40 22.32 -7.79 -4.49
N LEU A 41 22.09 -6.59 -5.03
CA LEU A 41 21.32 -6.38 -6.26
C LEU A 41 22.26 -6.02 -7.40
N SER A 42 22.16 -6.73 -8.51
CA SER A 42 22.81 -6.34 -9.76
C SER A 42 22.03 -5.21 -10.47
N TRP A 43 22.68 -4.47 -11.34
CA TRP A 43 22.04 -3.40 -12.12
C TRP A 43 20.88 -3.92 -13.00
N GLY A 44 21.01 -5.13 -13.55
CA GLY A 44 19.96 -5.77 -14.35
C GLY A 44 18.74 -6.13 -13.50
N GLU A 45 18.95 -6.73 -12.33
CA GLU A 45 17.88 -7.02 -11.38
C GLU A 45 17.17 -5.75 -10.91
N LEU A 46 17.93 -4.68 -10.62
CA LEU A 46 17.37 -3.41 -10.19
C LEU A 46 16.38 -2.86 -11.22
N GLY A 47 16.72 -2.92 -12.52
CA GLY A 47 15.82 -2.49 -13.59
C GLY A 47 14.50 -3.29 -13.63
N GLN A 48 14.59 -4.63 -13.49
CA GLN A 48 13.43 -5.52 -13.47
C GLN A 48 12.56 -5.28 -12.23
N LEU A 49 13.19 -5.15 -11.06
CA LEU A 49 12.49 -4.86 -9.81
C LEU A 49 11.78 -3.51 -9.85
N LEU A 50 12.39 -2.47 -10.42
CA LEU A 50 11.78 -1.15 -10.57
C LEU A 50 10.58 -1.19 -11.53
N ALA A 51 10.70 -1.91 -12.66
CA ALA A 51 9.59 -2.06 -13.60
C ALA A 51 8.40 -2.79 -12.97
N GLY A 52 8.66 -3.87 -12.23
CA GLY A 52 7.64 -4.57 -11.45
C GLY A 52 7.04 -3.68 -10.37
N SER A 53 7.88 -3.01 -9.60
CA SER A 53 7.46 -2.12 -8.52
C SER A 53 6.51 -1.03 -8.99
N LEU A 54 6.77 -0.40 -10.14
CA LEU A 54 5.90 0.65 -10.66
C LEU A 54 4.46 0.16 -10.88
N LYS A 55 4.30 -1.07 -11.34
CA LYS A 55 2.98 -1.69 -11.53
C LYS A 55 2.25 -1.92 -10.20
N PHE A 56 2.95 -2.46 -9.20
CA PHE A 56 2.36 -2.70 -7.87
C PHE A 56 2.14 -1.41 -7.10
N ASP A 57 3.02 -0.41 -7.24
CA ASP A 57 2.85 0.90 -6.64
C ASP A 57 1.66 1.65 -7.26
N THR A 58 1.44 1.50 -8.57
CA THR A 58 0.24 2.04 -9.22
C THR A 58 -1.03 1.46 -8.59
N ALA A 59 -1.09 0.15 -8.42
CA ALA A 59 -2.21 -0.48 -7.75
C ALA A 59 -2.34 -0.01 -6.29
N SER A 60 -1.24 0.08 -5.54
CA SER A 60 -1.23 0.58 -4.16
C SER A 60 -1.79 1.99 -4.04
N VAL A 61 -1.31 2.92 -4.87
CA VAL A 61 -1.77 4.31 -4.89
C VAL A 61 -3.25 4.38 -5.22
N ILE A 62 -3.72 3.57 -6.16
CA ILE A 62 -5.15 3.59 -6.53
C ILE A 62 -6.01 2.93 -5.46
N TYR A 63 -5.58 1.84 -4.84
CA TYR A 63 -6.31 1.22 -3.73
C TYR A 63 -6.41 2.16 -2.53
N ALA A 64 -5.33 2.85 -2.17
CA ALA A 64 -5.31 3.78 -1.04
C ALA A 64 -5.97 5.13 -1.36
N ASP A 65 -5.64 5.70 -2.52
CA ASP A 65 -5.97 7.09 -2.86
C ASP A 65 -6.91 7.23 -4.06
N GLY A 66 -7.47 6.15 -4.62
CA GLY A 66 -8.40 6.24 -5.75
C GLY A 66 -9.60 7.13 -5.47
N VAL A 67 -10.17 7.04 -4.26
CA VAL A 67 -11.26 7.93 -3.81
C VAL A 67 -10.79 9.39 -3.73
N PHE A 68 -9.58 9.63 -3.20
CA PHE A 68 -8.98 10.97 -3.17
C PHE A 68 -8.78 11.54 -4.58
N VAL A 69 -8.31 10.73 -5.53
CA VAL A 69 -8.13 11.12 -6.94
C VAL A 69 -9.47 11.53 -7.55
N LEU A 70 -10.49 10.70 -7.41
CA LEU A 70 -11.83 10.96 -7.95
C LEU A 70 -12.46 12.20 -7.32
N LEU A 71 -12.43 12.33 -5.99
CA LEU A 71 -12.93 13.50 -5.29
C LEU A 71 -12.16 14.76 -5.70
N SER A 72 -10.86 14.68 -5.93
CA SER A 72 -10.04 15.83 -6.36
C SER A 72 -10.39 16.31 -7.78
N LEU A 73 -10.89 15.43 -8.64
CA LEU A 73 -11.25 15.75 -10.03
C LEU A 73 -12.73 16.10 -10.21
N LEU A 74 -13.57 15.84 -9.22
CA LEU A 74 -15.00 16.05 -9.33
C LEU A 74 -15.33 17.54 -9.64
N PRO A 75 -15.98 17.85 -10.77
CA PRO A 75 -16.23 19.24 -11.20
C PRO A 75 -17.39 19.90 -10.46
N LEU A 76 -17.35 19.87 -9.13
CA LEU A 76 -18.39 20.46 -8.27
C LEU A 76 -17.90 21.73 -7.57
N HIS A 77 -18.82 22.66 -7.33
CA HIS A 77 -18.57 23.87 -6.52
C HIS A 77 -18.11 23.59 -5.09
N ALA A 78 -18.38 22.37 -4.58
CA ALA A 78 -17.90 21.92 -3.27
C ALA A 78 -16.37 22.04 -3.12
N ARG A 79 -15.60 21.93 -4.23
CA ARG A 79 -14.13 22.06 -4.22
C ARG A 79 -13.64 23.44 -3.75
N GLU A 80 -14.45 24.48 -3.92
CA GLU A 80 -14.11 25.84 -3.44
C GLU A 80 -14.30 25.97 -1.93
N ARG A 81 -15.10 25.11 -1.32
CA ARG A 81 -15.41 25.18 0.11
C ARG A 81 -14.22 24.75 0.97
N LYS A 82 -13.96 25.51 2.04
CA LYS A 82 -12.86 25.26 2.99
C LYS A 82 -12.96 23.86 3.64
N TRP A 83 -14.19 23.40 3.95
CA TRP A 83 -14.41 22.09 4.56
C TRP A 83 -14.01 20.96 3.63
N TYR A 84 -14.34 21.05 2.33
CA TYR A 84 -14.02 20.03 1.33
C TYR A 84 -12.49 19.91 1.14
N ARG A 85 -11.79 21.06 1.02
CA ARG A 85 -10.33 21.08 0.93
C ARG A 85 -9.66 20.51 2.20
N ARG A 86 -10.26 20.77 3.39
CA ARG A 86 -9.79 20.20 4.64
C ARG A 86 -10.01 18.70 4.69
N LEU A 87 -11.16 18.20 4.22
CA LEU A 87 -11.47 16.78 4.11
C LEU A 87 -10.44 16.07 3.21
N LEU A 88 -10.18 16.59 2.01
CA LEU A 88 -9.19 16.01 1.09
C LEU A 88 -7.77 16.03 1.68
N PHE A 89 -7.40 17.09 2.38
CA PHE A 89 -6.11 17.18 3.06
C PHE A 89 -5.97 16.10 4.14
N TRP A 90 -6.94 15.96 5.02
CA TRP A 90 -6.90 14.96 6.08
C TRP A 90 -6.98 13.55 5.55
N TYR A 91 -7.80 13.31 4.52
CA TYR A 91 -7.80 12.02 3.83
C TYR A 91 -6.40 11.65 3.35
N TYR A 92 -5.80 12.53 2.55
CA TYR A 92 -4.45 12.32 2.02
C TYR A 92 -3.40 12.14 3.12
N ALA A 93 -3.42 13.01 4.14
CA ALA A 93 -2.43 12.95 5.22
C ALA A 93 -2.56 11.68 6.05
N VAL A 94 -3.76 11.32 6.50
CA VAL A 94 -3.98 10.19 7.41
C VAL A 94 -3.83 8.85 6.69
N VAL A 95 -4.49 8.70 5.53
CA VAL A 95 -4.43 7.43 4.76
C VAL A 95 -2.97 7.12 4.38
N ASN A 96 -2.24 8.11 3.90
CA ASN A 96 -0.85 7.88 3.47
C ASN A 96 0.12 7.78 4.64
N ALA A 97 -0.10 8.49 5.75
CA ALA A 97 0.71 8.30 6.95
C ALA A 97 0.57 6.87 7.50
N VAL A 98 -0.63 6.32 7.49
CA VAL A 98 -0.89 4.97 8.03
C VAL A 98 -0.53 3.90 6.99
N LEU A 99 -1.22 3.86 5.84
CA LEU A 99 -1.10 2.75 4.89
C LEU A 99 0.20 2.80 4.09
N VAL A 100 0.67 3.99 3.69
CA VAL A 100 1.89 4.09 2.88
C VAL A 100 3.14 4.14 3.74
N VAL A 101 3.16 4.91 4.82
CA VAL A 101 4.38 5.12 5.59
C VAL A 101 4.48 4.17 6.77
N ALA A 102 3.55 4.23 7.74
CA ALA A 102 3.68 3.50 9.00
C ALA A 102 3.73 2.00 8.79
N VAL A 103 2.85 1.46 7.94
CA VAL A 103 2.83 0.02 7.66
C VAL A 103 4.08 -0.45 6.92
N ASN A 104 4.61 0.34 5.97
CA ASN A 104 5.88 -0.02 5.30
C ASN A 104 7.07 0.00 6.28
N MET A 105 7.09 0.91 7.26
CA MET A 105 8.15 0.92 8.27
C MET A 105 8.00 -0.24 9.26
N ALA A 106 6.80 -0.57 9.69
CA ALA A 106 6.53 -1.74 10.52
C ALA A 106 6.92 -3.06 9.80
N ASP A 107 6.66 -3.13 8.50
CA ASP A 107 6.99 -4.29 7.68
C ASP A 107 8.51 -4.52 7.52
N CYS A 108 9.34 -3.49 7.64
CA CYS A 108 10.78 -3.67 7.67
C CYS A 108 11.20 -4.62 8.80
N VAL A 109 10.60 -4.44 9.97
CA VAL A 109 10.85 -5.29 11.14
C VAL A 109 10.17 -6.64 11.00
N TYR A 110 8.90 -6.65 10.60
CA TYR A 110 8.11 -7.87 10.42
C TYR A 110 8.77 -8.86 9.44
N PHE A 111 9.23 -8.36 8.29
CA PHE A 111 9.89 -9.17 7.26
C PHE A 111 11.14 -9.87 7.78
N ARG A 112 11.88 -9.23 8.68
CA ARG A 112 13.10 -9.81 9.25
C ARG A 112 12.87 -11.12 9.99
N TYR A 113 11.67 -11.27 10.58
CA TYR A 113 11.29 -12.48 11.32
C TYR A 113 10.53 -13.49 10.48
N THR A 114 9.72 -13.04 9.54
CA THR A 114 8.77 -13.89 8.80
C THR A 114 9.18 -14.18 7.36
N GLN A 115 10.08 -13.36 6.79
CA GLN A 115 10.52 -13.39 5.40
C GLN A 115 9.36 -13.25 4.38
N LYS A 116 8.23 -12.72 4.81
CA LYS A 116 7.09 -12.39 3.95
C LYS A 116 6.56 -11.01 4.26
N ARG A 117 5.89 -10.39 3.28
CA ARG A 117 5.28 -9.08 3.45
C ARG A 117 4.08 -9.14 4.38
N PHE A 118 3.88 -8.05 5.11
CA PHE A 118 2.76 -7.88 6.01
C PHE A 118 1.44 -7.84 5.24
N THR A 119 0.47 -8.66 5.62
CA THR A 119 -0.83 -8.82 4.97
C THR A 119 -1.97 -8.55 5.94
N ALA A 120 -3.20 -8.49 5.44
CA ALA A 120 -4.38 -8.25 6.27
C ALA A 120 -4.61 -9.38 7.29
N ASP A 121 -4.21 -10.60 6.98
CA ASP A 121 -4.33 -11.73 7.91
C ASP A 121 -3.63 -11.44 9.24
N GLU A 122 -2.47 -10.79 9.20
CA GLU A 122 -1.68 -10.45 10.39
C GLU A 122 -2.37 -9.38 11.26
N ILE A 123 -3.17 -8.50 10.64
CA ILE A 123 -3.92 -7.44 11.35
C ILE A 123 -5.14 -8.05 12.06
N PHE A 124 -5.82 -8.98 11.37
CA PHE A 124 -7.09 -9.55 11.82
C PHE A 124 -6.94 -10.84 12.62
N PHE A 125 -5.73 -11.41 12.69
CA PHE A 125 -5.42 -12.50 13.62
C PHE A 125 -5.31 -11.97 15.07
N ALA A 126 -6.46 -11.61 15.61
CA ALA A 126 -6.59 -10.79 16.81
C ALA A 126 -6.66 -11.61 18.12
N ASP A 127 -5.95 -12.72 18.23
CA ASP A 127 -5.89 -13.45 19.50
C ASP A 127 -4.64 -13.09 20.35
N ASN A 128 -4.03 -11.95 20.07
CA ASN A 128 -2.85 -11.48 20.76
C ASN A 128 -3.21 -10.39 21.79
N GLY A 129 -3.64 -10.78 22.98
CA GLY A 129 -3.88 -9.86 24.09
C GLY A 129 -2.68 -8.95 24.45
N ASN A 130 -1.49 -9.25 23.94
CA ASN A 130 -0.24 -8.50 24.16
C ASN A 130 0.22 -7.66 22.96
N SER A 131 -0.58 -7.56 21.90
CA SER A 131 -0.15 -6.92 20.63
C SER A 131 0.28 -5.46 20.81
N LEU A 132 -0.41 -4.67 21.63
CA LEU A 132 -0.04 -3.26 21.88
C LEU A 132 1.30 -3.11 22.61
N GLN A 133 1.58 -3.96 23.60
CA GLN A 133 2.86 -3.94 24.31
C GLN A 133 4.00 -4.35 23.40
N LEU A 134 3.77 -5.34 22.54
CA LEU A 134 4.75 -5.80 21.56
C LEU A 134 5.06 -4.72 20.53
N VAL A 135 4.04 -4.02 20.01
CA VAL A 135 4.23 -2.88 19.10
C VAL A 135 5.03 -1.77 19.79
N GLY A 136 4.72 -1.42 21.02
CA GLY A 136 5.47 -0.41 21.78
C GLY A 136 6.94 -0.77 21.94
N LYS A 137 7.24 -2.03 22.27
CA LYS A 137 8.62 -2.53 22.37
C LYS A 137 9.34 -2.46 21.04
N PHE A 138 8.73 -2.93 19.95
CA PHE A 138 9.32 -2.86 18.62
C PHE A 138 9.59 -1.43 18.17
N MET A 139 8.69 -0.48 18.48
CA MET A 139 8.92 0.94 18.17
C MET A 139 10.11 1.51 18.96
N ALA A 140 10.26 1.15 20.22
CA ALA A 140 11.38 1.60 21.04
C ALA A 140 12.73 1.02 20.56
N GLU A 141 12.77 -0.25 20.22
CA GLU A 141 13.96 -0.93 19.70
C GLU A 141 14.36 -0.41 18.32
N ASN A 142 13.39 0.00 17.48
CA ASN A 142 13.60 0.47 16.11
C ASN A 142 13.25 1.96 15.95
N TRP A 143 13.61 2.78 16.94
CA TRP A 143 13.29 4.21 16.99
C TRP A 143 13.68 4.99 15.72
N TYR A 144 14.74 4.58 15.03
CA TYR A 144 15.19 5.17 13.77
C TYR A 144 14.18 4.97 12.62
N LEU A 145 13.44 3.85 12.59
CA LEU A 145 12.35 3.65 11.63
C LEU A 145 11.15 4.55 11.96
N VAL A 146 10.92 4.82 13.25
CA VAL A 146 9.88 5.77 13.69
C VAL A 146 10.24 7.19 13.25
N ILE A 147 11.50 7.60 13.38
CA ILE A 147 11.97 8.88 12.86
C ILE A 147 11.84 8.94 11.34
N ALA A 148 12.21 7.89 10.61
CA ALA A 148 12.03 7.81 9.17
C ALA A 148 10.55 7.93 8.78
N ALA A 149 9.64 7.26 9.51
CA ALA A 149 8.20 7.38 9.31
C ALA A 149 7.70 8.82 9.52
N ALA A 150 8.15 9.46 10.59
CA ALA A 150 7.80 10.86 10.87
C ALA A 150 8.31 11.80 9.77
N ALA A 151 9.55 11.62 9.30
CA ALA A 151 10.14 12.43 8.24
C ALA A 151 9.41 12.25 6.89
N LEU A 152 9.07 11.00 6.51
CA LEU A 152 8.33 10.71 5.28
C LEU A 152 6.90 11.26 5.35
N THR A 153 6.25 11.15 6.51
CA THR A 153 4.92 11.74 6.74
C THR A 153 4.97 13.27 6.65
N ALA A 154 5.99 13.89 7.27
CA ALA A 154 6.21 15.32 7.17
C ALA A 154 6.45 15.77 5.72
N LEU A 155 7.21 14.99 4.93
CA LEU A 155 7.43 15.22 3.51
C LEU A 155 6.11 15.18 2.72
N LEU A 156 5.23 14.19 2.98
CA LEU A 156 3.91 14.10 2.36
C LEU A 156 3.03 15.31 2.68
N VAL A 157 2.96 15.70 3.96
CA VAL A 157 2.17 16.83 4.43
C VAL A 157 2.70 18.15 3.86
N TRP A 158 4.02 18.34 3.89
CA TRP A 158 4.66 19.53 3.32
C TRP A 158 4.47 19.61 1.80
N GLY A 159 4.67 18.50 1.12
CA GLY A 159 4.55 18.38 -0.34
C GLY A 159 3.12 18.45 -0.86
N TYR A 160 2.10 18.30 0.00
CA TYR A 160 0.69 18.39 -0.40
C TYR A 160 0.36 19.70 -1.10
N GLY A 161 0.99 20.83 -0.68
CA GLY A 161 0.79 22.15 -1.28
C GLY A 161 -0.60 22.71 -1.02
N ARG A 162 -0.66 23.84 -0.31
CA ARG A 162 -1.93 24.42 0.17
C ARG A 162 -2.55 25.46 -0.75
N LYS A 163 -1.80 25.99 -1.71
CA LYS A 163 -2.24 27.14 -2.52
C LYS A 163 -2.78 26.68 -3.87
N ILE A 164 -4.10 26.52 -3.93
CA ILE A 164 -4.84 26.52 -5.18
C ILE A 164 -5.26 27.96 -5.45
N ARG A 165 -4.76 28.54 -6.53
CA ARG A 165 -5.21 29.84 -7.03
C ARG A 165 -6.34 29.56 -8.02
N GLU A 166 -7.52 29.25 -7.50
CA GLU A 166 -8.70 29.03 -8.32
C GLU A 166 -9.45 30.34 -8.50
N GLU A 167 -9.73 30.70 -9.75
CA GLU A 167 -10.81 31.61 -10.08
C GLU A 167 -12.14 30.94 -9.73
N SER A 168 -13.13 31.72 -9.29
CA SER A 168 -14.43 31.16 -8.90
C SER A 168 -15.00 30.26 -9.98
N LEU A 169 -15.44 29.05 -9.62
CA LEU A 169 -16.07 28.10 -10.53
C LEU A 169 -17.41 28.62 -11.06
N LEU A 170 -18.06 29.54 -10.34
CA LEU A 170 -19.31 30.17 -10.74
C LEU A 170 -19.17 31.01 -12.01
N SER A 171 -17.98 31.49 -12.35
CA SER A 171 -17.69 32.21 -13.61
C SER A 171 -17.39 31.31 -14.82
N ARG A 172 -17.37 29.97 -14.62
CA ARG A 172 -16.99 29.01 -15.68
C ARG A 172 -18.20 28.60 -16.50
N GLY A 173 -18.03 28.63 -17.84
CA GLY A 173 -19.04 28.19 -18.79
C GLY A 173 -19.24 26.67 -18.83
N TRP A 174 -20.26 26.21 -19.55
CA TRP A 174 -20.62 24.80 -19.74
C TRP A 174 -19.44 23.91 -20.19
N GLY A 175 -18.56 24.43 -21.05
CA GLY A 175 -17.38 23.68 -21.50
C GLY A 175 -16.43 23.24 -20.38
N TYR A 176 -16.38 23.99 -19.27
CA TYR A 176 -15.60 23.59 -18.08
C TYR A 176 -16.17 22.34 -17.41
N TYR A 177 -17.47 22.27 -17.26
CA TYR A 177 -18.14 21.11 -16.64
C TYR A 177 -18.07 19.88 -17.53
N ALA A 178 -18.30 20.05 -18.83
CA ALA A 178 -18.16 18.96 -19.81
C ALA A 178 -16.73 18.41 -19.85
N GLY A 179 -15.72 19.28 -19.91
CA GLY A 179 -14.32 18.89 -19.86
C GLY A 179 -13.93 18.26 -18.52
N GLY A 180 -14.40 18.80 -17.40
CA GLY A 180 -14.18 18.25 -16.07
C GLY A 180 -14.77 16.85 -15.89
N THR A 181 -15.99 16.64 -16.40
CA THR A 181 -16.66 15.33 -16.38
C THR A 181 -15.90 14.32 -17.27
N ALA A 182 -15.46 14.74 -18.46
CA ALA A 182 -14.65 13.88 -19.32
C ALA A 182 -13.35 13.44 -18.64
N ILE A 183 -12.63 14.38 -18.01
CA ILE A 183 -11.40 14.06 -17.24
C ILE A 183 -11.71 13.11 -16.08
N PHE A 184 -12.82 13.32 -15.37
CA PHE A 184 -13.25 12.45 -14.27
C PHE A 184 -13.50 11.02 -14.75
N VAL A 185 -14.24 10.85 -15.85
CA VAL A 185 -14.55 9.53 -16.44
C VAL A 185 -13.26 8.82 -16.89
N VAL A 186 -12.35 9.54 -17.56
CA VAL A 186 -11.05 9.00 -17.97
C VAL A 186 -10.23 8.58 -16.73
N ALA A 187 -10.19 9.42 -15.71
CA ALA A 187 -9.47 9.10 -14.47
C ALA A 187 -10.06 7.88 -13.75
N ALA A 188 -11.39 7.75 -13.72
CA ALA A 188 -12.06 6.57 -13.15
C ALA A 188 -11.69 5.30 -13.93
N GLY A 189 -11.68 5.36 -15.27
CA GLY A 189 -11.23 4.26 -16.12
C GLY A 189 -9.76 3.88 -15.87
N LEU A 190 -8.88 4.87 -15.74
CA LEU A 190 -7.46 4.66 -15.40
C LEU A 190 -7.28 4.07 -14.00
N CYS A 191 -8.09 4.47 -13.02
CA CYS A 191 -8.09 3.86 -11.69
C CYS A 191 -8.47 2.37 -11.78
N ILE A 192 -9.54 2.03 -12.49
CA ILE A 192 -9.93 0.62 -12.68
C ILE A 192 -8.83 -0.19 -13.37
N ALA A 193 -8.24 0.36 -14.43
CA ALA A 193 -7.16 -0.28 -15.17
C ALA A 193 -5.90 -0.48 -14.31
N GLY A 194 -5.54 0.51 -13.51
CA GLY A 194 -4.39 0.45 -12.61
C GLY A 194 -4.57 -0.56 -11.47
N MET A 195 -5.77 -0.64 -10.86
CA MET A 195 -6.08 -1.68 -9.86
C MET A 195 -5.98 -3.09 -10.45
N ARG A 196 -6.37 -3.27 -11.70
CA ARG A 196 -6.28 -4.56 -12.39
C ARG A 196 -4.85 -4.86 -12.89
N GLY A 197 -4.00 -3.85 -12.97
CA GLY A 197 -2.64 -3.97 -13.51
C GLY A 197 -2.58 -4.08 -15.04
N GLY A 198 -3.61 -3.62 -15.75
CA GLY A 198 -3.66 -3.57 -17.21
C GLY A 198 -5.01 -3.15 -17.77
N MET A 199 -5.02 -2.75 -19.05
CA MET A 199 -6.20 -2.19 -19.73
C MET A 199 -6.96 -3.23 -20.56
N THR A 200 -6.40 -4.42 -20.80
CA THR A 200 -7.04 -5.41 -21.66
C THR A 200 -8.18 -6.14 -20.95
N ARG A 201 -9.17 -6.56 -21.71
CA ARG A 201 -10.33 -7.31 -21.22
C ARG A 201 -9.94 -8.63 -20.55
N MET A 202 -8.83 -9.23 -20.99
CA MET A 202 -8.28 -10.49 -20.50
C MET A 202 -7.37 -10.31 -19.25
N THR A 203 -7.04 -9.08 -18.86
CA THR A 203 -6.17 -8.84 -17.71
C THR A 203 -6.87 -9.27 -16.43
N ARG A 204 -6.34 -10.30 -15.77
CA ARG A 204 -6.76 -10.67 -14.43
C ARG A 204 -6.22 -9.68 -13.41
N PRO A 205 -6.95 -9.38 -12.33
CA PRO A 205 -6.43 -8.56 -11.25
C PRO A 205 -5.10 -9.10 -10.73
N ILE A 206 -4.12 -8.22 -10.56
CA ILE A 206 -2.81 -8.61 -10.03
C ILE A 206 -2.94 -9.17 -8.61
N THR A 207 -2.11 -10.18 -8.34
CA THR A 207 -2.00 -10.84 -7.04
C THR A 207 -0.56 -10.71 -6.52
N LEU A 208 -0.33 -10.99 -5.24
CA LEU A 208 1.01 -10.94 -4.65
C LEU A 208 2.00 -11.85 -5.40
N SER A 209 1.53 -13.02 -5.82
CA SER A 209 2.36 -13.99 -6.57
C SER A 209 2.84 -13.47 -7.93
N ASN A 210 2.17 -12.47 -8.53
CA ASN A 210 2.65 -11.90 -9.79
C ASN A 210 3.99 -11.13 -9.64
N ALA A 211 4.46 -10.86 -8.44
CA ALA A 211 5.78 -10.28 -8.21
C ALA A 211 6.91 -11.21 -8.70
N THR A 212 6.73 -12.53 -8.63
CA THR A 212 7.72 -13.51 -9.11
C THR A 212 7.90 -13.52 -10.63
N LEU A 213 7.04 -12.84 -11.39
CA LEU A 213 7.23 -12.68 -12.84
C LEU A 213 8.42 -11.76 -13.19
N TYR A 214 8.90 -10.96 -12.24
CA TYR A 214 9.97 -9.98 -12.45
C TYR A 214 11.32 -10.41 -11.88
N THR A 215 11.35 -11.49 -11.11
CA THR A 215 12.60 -12.02 -10.53
C THR A 215 12.45 -13.50 -10.25
N ALA A 216 13.55 -14.26 -10.45
CA ALA A 216 13.61 -15.68 -10.13
C ALA A 216 13.79 -15.91 -8.61
N ASP A 217 14.28 -14.91 -7.88
CA ASP A 217 14.49 -14.97 -6.44
C ASP A 217 13.21 -14.58 -5.69
N SER A 218 12.62 -15.53 -4.99
CA SER A 218 11.40 -15.31 -4.21
C SER A 218 11.59 -14.32 -3.05
N GLY A 219 12.79 -14.24 -2.47
CA GLY A 219 13.12 -13.23 -1.46
C GLY A 219 13.09 -11.84 -2.05
N LYS A 220 13.76 -11.64 -3.19
CA LYS A 220 13.81 -10.35 -3.92
C LYS A 220 12.44 -9.96 -4.49
N ALA A 221 11.53 -10.91 -4.77
CA ALA A 221 10.17 -10.60 -5.20
C ALA A 221 9.43 -9.72 -4.18
N ASN A 222 9.78 -9.82 -2.89
CA ASN A 222 9.21 -8.96 -1.85
C ASN A 222 9.61 -7.49 -1.99
N LEU A 223 10.69 -7.16 -2.70
CA LEU A 223 11.05 -5.77 -3.01
C LEU A 223 10.10 -5.11 -4.01
N ILE A 224 9.45 -5.90 -4.86
CA ILE A 224 8.48 -5.42 -5.85
C ILE A 224 7.18 -5.02 -5.16
N LEU A 225 6.78 -5.78 -4.15
CA LEU A 225 5.55 -5.56 -3.40
C LEU A 225 5.65 -4.31 -2.53
N SER A 226 4.54 -3.61 -2.39
CA SER A 226 4.37 -2.53 -1.41
C SER A 226 3.21 -2.87 -0.46
N ASN A 227 3.31 -2.45 0.79
CA ASN A 227 2.36 -2.88 1.82
C ASN A 227 0.93 -2.41 1.62
N PRO A 228 0.64 -1.19 1.12
CA PRO A 228 -0.73 -0.85 0.79
C PRO A 228 -1.38 -1.87 -0.13
N PHE A 229 -0.64 -2.36 -1.13
CA PHE A 229 -1.13 -3.41 -2.01
C PHE A 229 -1.34 -4.73 -1.27
N CYS A 230 -0.34 -5.17 -0.47
CA CYS A 230 -0.40 -6.44 0.24
C CYS A 230 -1.60 -6.49 1.18
N ILE A 231 -1.82 -5.45 1.99
CA ILE A 231 -2.92 -5.39 2.95
C ILE A 231 -4.26 -5.30 2.22
N LEU A 232 -4.44 -4.28 1.36
CA LEU A 232 -5.74 -4.01 0.75
C LEU A 232 -6.18 -5.12 -0.21
N ARG A 233 -5.22 -5.84 -0.80
CA ARG A 233 -5.52 -6.98 -1.68
C ARG A 233 -5.90 -8.24 -0.90
N THR A 234 -5.48 -8.38 0.34
CA THR A 234 -5.72 -9.58 1.18
C THR A 234 -6.86 -9.39 2.18
N ILE A 235 -7.41 -8.18 2.36
CA ILE A 235 -8.53 -7.92 3.28
C ILE A 235 -9.72 -8.88 3.05
N GLY A 236 -10.06 -9.17 1.80
CA GLY A 236 -11.21 -10.03 1.48
C GLY A 236 -10.95 -11.53 1.69
N SER A 237 -9.70 -11.94 1.88
CA SER A 237 -9.30 -13.33 2.15
C SER A 237 -8.84 -13.56 3.57
N ALA A 238 -8.71 -12.49 4.38
CA ALA A 238 -8.32 -12.57 5.78
C ALA A 238 -9.32 -13.43 6.56
N GLY A 239 -8.80 -14.43 7.26
CA GLY A 239 -9.62 -15.37 8.04
C GLY A 239 -10.40 -16.39 7.22
N SER A 240 -10.22 -16.47 5.90
CA SER A 240 -10.96 -17.41 5.02
C SER A 240 -10.44 -18.85 5.06
N VAL A 241 -9.40 -19.15 5.86
CA VAL A 241 -8.97 -20.53 6.07
C VAL A 241 -9.97 -21.22 6.99
N SER A 242 -11.05 -21.72 6.40
CA SER A 242 -11.99 -22.56 7.14
C SER A 242 -11.43 -23.98 7.21
N TYR A 243 -11.10 -24.44 8.39
CA TYR A 243 -10.77 -25.84 8.59
C TYR A 243 -12.03 -26.68 8.40
N ARG A 244 -12.02 -27.58 7.46
CA ARG A 244 -13.07 -28.58 7.37
C ARG A 244 -12.90 -29.52 8.58
N LYS A 245 -13.77 -29.41 9.57
CA LYS A 245 -13.79 -30.31 10.73
C LYS A 245 -14.32 -31.66 10.26
N PHE A 246 -13.44 -32.62 10.05
CA PHE A 246 -13.81 -33.97 9.62
C PHE A 246 -14.30 -34.84 10.79
N PHE A 247 -13.89 -34.50 12.01
CA PHE A 247 -14.25 -35.24 13.23
C PHE A 247 -14.62 -34.25 14.34
N PRO A 248 -15.55 -34.66 15.25
CA PRO A 248 -15.76 -33.93 16.49
C PRO A 248 -14.45 -33.82 17.30
N PRO A 249 -14.26 -32.77 18.08
CA PRO A 249 -13.04 -32.58 18.90
C PRO A 249 -12.74 -33.75 19.84
N GLU A 250 -13.79 -34.45 20.27
CA GLU A 250 -13.70 -35.59 21.20
C GLU A 250 -13.23 -36.90 20.53
N GLU A 251 -13.47 -37.05 19.21
CA GLU A 251 -13.02 -38.21 18.46
C GLU A 251 -11.58 -38.08 17.95
N LEU A 252 -11.12 -36.85 17.76
CA LEU A 252 -9.81 -36.58 17.17
C LEU A 252 -8.66 -37.24 17.96
N PRO A 253 -8.58 -37.11 19.30
CA PRO A 253 -7.53 -37.74 20.12
C PRO A 253 -7.55 -39.27 20.07
N ARG A 254 -8.72 -39.88 19.82
CA ARG A 254 -8.86 -41.34 19.72
C ARG A 254 -8.36 -41.90 18.40
N ARG A 255 -8.42 -41.09 17.34
CA ARG A 255 -8.04 -41.49 15.98
C ARG A 255 -6.62 -41.08 15.61
N PHE A 256 -6.12 -40.00 16.18
CA PHE A 256 -4.80 -39.45 15.87
C PHE A 256 -4.19 -38.78 17.09
N THR A 257 -3.01 -39.26 17.48
CA THR A 257 -2.22 -38.65 18.53
C THR A 257 -1.06 -37.90 17.88
N PRO A 258 -1.05 -36.56 17.89
CA PRO A 258 0.01 -35.78 17.24
C PRO A 258 1.36 -35.85 17.95
N VAL A 259 1.38 -36.31 19.19
CA VAL A 259 2.59 -36.44 20.02
C VAL A 259 3.07 -37.90 19.96
N HIS A 260 4.04 -38.17 19.10
CA HIS A 260 4.77 -39.43 19.10
C HIS A 260 5.98 -39.33 20.04
N ARG A 261 5.95 -40.01 21.14
CA ARG A 261 7.14 -40.18 21.97
C ARG A 261 8.01 -41.26 21.29
N PRO A 262 9.31 -40.99 21.07
CA PRO A 262 10.20 -42.04 20.60
C PRO A 262 10.14 -43.19 21.63
N ALA A 263 10.04 -44.41 21.15
CA ALA A 263 10.15 -45.58 22.04
C ALA A 263 11.51 -45.48 22.74
N ASP A 264 11.50 -45.54 24.07
CA ASP A 264 12.74 -45.59 24.83
C ASP A 264 13.54 -46.79 24.30
N SER A 265 14.67 -46.49 23.68
CA SER A 265 15.63 -47.50 23.29
C SER A 265 16.36 -47.96 24.56
N THR A 266 15.65 -48.71 25.39
CA THR A 266 16.28 -49.55 26.40
C THR A 266 16.56 -50.93 25.79
N ALA A 267 17.73 -51.08 25.25
CA ALA A 267 18.44 -52.36 25.11
C ALA A 267 19.92 -52.11 25.21
#